data_6a4fcdb9913baa94cf1532e54ddf4594
#
_entry.id   6a4fcdb9913baa94cf1532e54ddf4594
#
_cell.length_a   1.000
_cell.length_b   1.000
_cell.length_c   1.000
_cell.angle_alpha   90.00
_cell.angle_beta   90.00
_cell.angle_gamma   90.00
#
_symmetry.space_group_name_H-M   'P 1'
#
loop_
_entity.id
_entity.type
_entity.pdbx_description
1 polymer ?
#
loop_
_entity_poly.entity_id
_entity_poly.type
_entity_poly.pdbx_seq_one_letter_code
_entity_poly.pdbx_strand_id
1 'polypeptide(L)'
;MKDKLEAIKAEALAKIESAEVVSSLNDVKVAILGKKGELTQVLKSMKDVAPEDRPKVGQMVNEARQAIETALDEKTKSINRALRAEKMKRETIDVTLPGVKKLTGHRHPNQIALEDLERVFIGMGYEIVEGPEVEYDKYNFELLNIPANHPAKDEQDTFYVTKDILLRTQTSPVQARIMEKGNLPIRILSPGRVFRADEVDATHSPSFHQVEGLVIDKGITMADLKGTLAQWAKEFFGENTKVKFRPHHFPFTEPSAECDITCFKCGGKGCRVCKGSGWIEILGCGMVHPKVLRDCGIDPEVYSGFAFGIGLERVTLLKYEIDDMRLLYENDMRFLDQF
;
A
#
# COMPACT_ATOMS: atom_id res chain seq x y z
N MET A 1 -44.80 41.93 -59.78
CA MET A 1 -43.66 41.12 -59.36
C MET A 1 -43.15 41.50 -57.97
N LYS A 2 -43.11 42.79 -57.64
CA LYS A 2 -42.76 43.29 -56.32
C LYS A 2 -43.63 42.72 -55.20
N ASP A 3 -44.95 42.78 -55.36
CA ASP A 3 -45.92 42.31 -54.34
C ASP A 3 -45.81 40.78 -54.11
N LYS A 4 -45.47 40.00 -55.18
CA LYS A 4 -45.24 38.57 -55.06
C LYS A 4 -43.98 38.23 -54.30
N LEU A 5 -42.90 39.07 -54.44
CA LEU A 5 -41.63 38.92 -53.73
C LEU A 5 -41.81 39.23 -52.22
N GLU A 6 -42.55 40.30 -51.91
CA GLU A 6 -42.84 40.71 -50.54
C GLU A 6 -43.71 39.64 -49.83
N ALA A 7 -44.71 39.06 -50.56
CA ALA A 7 -45.51 37.98 -50.06
C ALA A 7 -44.70 36.73 -49.73
N ILE A 8 -43.78 36.29 -50.63
CA ILE A 8 -42.87 35.14 -50.38
C ILE A 8 -41.98 35.39 -49.20
N LYS A 9 -41.40 36.60 -49.08
CA LYS A 9 -40.55 36.98 -47.94
C LYS A 9 -41.34 36.96 -46.63
N ALA A 10 -42.55 37.51 -46.56
CA ALA A 10 -43.37 37.54 -45.38
C ALA A 10 -43.78 36.12 -44.94
N GLU A 11 -44.20 35.29 -45.89
CA GLU A 11 -44.58 33.89 -45.64
C GLU A 11 -43.35 33.06 -45.14
N ALA A 12 -42.18 33.27 -45.75
CA ALA A 12 -40.95 32.63 -45.32
C ALA A 12 -40.60 32.99 -43.86
N LEU A 13 -40.60 34.27 -43.54
CA LEU A 13 -40.29 34.76 -42.19
C LEU A 13 -41.29 34.23 -41.14
N ALA A 14 -42.60 34.19 -41.49
CA ALA A 14 -43.61 33.62 -40.60
C ALA A 14 -43.40 32.13 -40.35
N LYS A 15 -43.06 31.35 -41.38
CA LYS A 15 -42.73 29.90 -41.26
C LYS A 15 -41.45 29.68 -40.45
N ILE A 16 -40.47 30.55 -40.60
CA ILE A 16 -39.24 30.50 -39.81
C ILE A 16 -39.54 30.81 -38.35
N GLU A 17 -40.33 31.81 -38.06
CA GLU A 17 -40.69 32.23 -36.71
C GLU A 17 -41.47 31.14 -35.95
N SER A 18 -42.39 30.46 -36.63
CA SER A 18 -43.21 29.37 -36.05
C SER A 18 -42.47 28.04 -35.93
N ALA A 19 -41.28 27.89 -36.51
CA ALA A 19 -40.53 26.63 -36.46
C ALA A 19 -39.98 26.37 -35.04
N GLU A 20 -40.28 25.18 -34.50
CA GLU A 20 -39.82 24.70 -33.20
C GLU A 20 -38.60 23.76 -33.27
N VAL A 21 -38.33 23.18 -34.43
CA VAL A 21 -37.24 22.20 -34.65
C VAL A 21 -36.39 22.57 -35.85
N VAL A 22 -35.12 22.22 -35.80
CA VAL A 22 -34.16 22.53 -36.88
C VAL A 22 -34.52 21.82 -38.22
N SER A 23 -35.17 20.67 -38.17
CA SER A 23 -35.67 20.01 -39.39
C SER A 23 -36.67 20.83 -40.15
N SER A 24 -37.66 21.47 -39.46
CA SER A 24 -38.64 22.34 -40.07
C SER A 24 -38.01 23.56 -40.73
N LEU A 25 -36.94 24.13 -40.16
CA LEU A 25 -36.17 25.23 -40.75
C LEU A 25 -35.45 24.77 -42.04
N ASN A 26 -34.94 23.53 -42.09
CA ASN A 26 -34.36 22.98 -43.30
C ASN A 26 -35.41 22.80 -44.40
N ASP A 27 -36.61 22.35 -44.06
CA ASP A 27 -37.69 22.22 -45.02
C ASP A 27 -38.09 23.57 -45.60
N VAL A 28 -38.19 24.61 -44.75
CA VAL A 28 -38.44 25.99 -45.22
C VAL A 28 -37.30 26.47 -46.10
N LYS A 29 -36.07 26.23 -45.74
CA LYS A 29 -34.88 26.59 -46.54
C LYS A 29 -34.93 25.94 -47.94
N VAL A 30 -35.23 24.66 -47.99
CA VAL A 30 -35.35 23.93 -49.28
C VAL A 30 -36.49 24.41 -50.13
N ALA A 31 -37.68 24.66 -49.50
CA ALA A 31 -38.88 25.14 -50.20
C ALA A 31 -38.67 26.52 -50.81
N ILE A 32 -37.94 27.42 -50.15
CA ILE A 32 -37.79 28.81 -50.59
C ILE A 32 -36.49 29.05 -51.35
N LEU A 33 -35.35 28.59 -50.81
CA LEU A 33 -34.00 28.85 -51.34
C LEU A 33 -33.44 27.69 -52.16
N GLY A 34 -34.08 26.54 -52.19
CA GLY A 34 -33.64 25.34 -52.93
C GLY A 34 -33.64 25.55 -54.45
N LYS A 35 -33.06 24.62 -55.19
CA LYS A 35 -32.97 24.66 -56.68
C LYS A 35 -34.31 24.82 -57.39
N LYS A 36 -35.43 24.33 -56.80
CA LYS A 36 -36.80 24.45 -57.24
C LYS A 36 -37.63 25.37 -56.31
N GLY A 37 -36.99 26.09 -55.41
CA GLY A 37 -37.63 26.93 -54.40
C GLY A 37 -38.27 28.18 -55.04
N GLU A 38 -39.24 28.73 -54.32
CA GLU A 38 -40.07 29.83 -54.80
C GLU A 38 -39.24 31.07 -55.20
N LEU A 39 -38.24 31.45 -54.38
CA LEU A 39 -37.36 32.57 -54.67
C LEU A 39 -36.50 32.30 -55.92
N THR A 40 -36.07 31.06 -56.12
CA THR A 40 -35.30 30.63 -57.30
C THR A 40 -36.16 30.66 -58.55
N GLN A 41 -37.47 30.32 -58.45
CA GLN A 41 -38.39 30.44 -59.56
C GLN A 41 -38.65 31.89 -59.96
N VAL A 42 -38.74 32.81 -58.98
CA VAL A 42 -38.84 34.26 -59.26
C VAL A 42 -37.58 34.75 -59.97
N LEU A 43 -36.38 34.31 -59.58
CA LEU A 43 -35.14 34.62 -60.31
C LEU A 43 -35.13 34.11 -61.76
N LYS A 44 -35.70 32.94 -62.04
CA LYS A 44 -35.82 32.40 -63.39
C LYS A 44 -36.78 33.17 -64.25
N SER A 45 -37.88 33.73 -63.69
CA SER A 45 -38.88 34.53 -64.41
C SER A 45 -38.40 35.97 -64.66
N MET A 46 -37.23 36.37 -64.16
CA MET A 46 -36.60 37.65 -64.48
C MET A 46 -36.27 37.81 -65.98
N LYS A 47 -36.24 36.72 -66.72
CA LYS A 47 -36.08 36.75 -68.20
C LYS A 47 -37.24 37.49 -68.89
N ASP A 48 -38.42 37.51 -68.31
CA ASP A 48 -39.62 38.11 -68.84
C ASP A 48 -39.81 39.59 -68.45
N VAL A 49 -38.86 40.18 -67.70
CA VAL A 49 -38.88 41.57 -67.22
C VAL A 49 -38.12 42.46 -68.20
N ALA A 50 -38.59 43.73 -68.41
CA ALA A 50 -37.93 44.72 -69.21
C ALA A 50 -36.48 44.93 -68.79
N PRO A 51 -35.53 45.10 -69.72
CA PRO A 51 -34.10 45.20 -69.40
C PRO A 51 -33.72 46.29 -68.39
N GLU A 52 -34.48 47.40 -68.39
CA GLU A 52 -34.27 48.54 -67.48
C GLU A 52 -34.59 48.27 -66.01
N ASP A 53 -35.55 47.36 -65.74
CA ASP A 53 -35.99 47.02 -64.40
C ASP A 53 -35.30 45.80 -63.80
N ARG A 54 -34.54 45.01 -64.58
CA ARG A 54 -33.82 43.80 -64.11
C ARG A 54 -32.85 44.06 -62.96
N PRO A 55 -32.06 45.17 -62.94
CA PRO A 55 -31.19 45.42 -61.83
C PRO A 55 -31.91 45.65 -60.51
N LYS A 56 -33.04 46.40 -60.54
CA LYS A 56 -33.83 46.72 -59.35
C LYS A 56 -34.50 45.46 -58.80
N VAL A 57 -35.04 44.60 -59.65
CA VAL A 57 -35.65 43.33 -59.22
C VAL A 57 -34.59 42.39 -58.70
N GLY A 58 -33.41 42.32 -59.29
CA GLY A 58 -32.28 41.55 -58.83
C GLY A 58 -31.79 41.95 -57.42
N GLN A 59 -31.72 43.22 -57.17
CA GLN A 59 -31.38 43.76 -55.82
C GLN A 59 -32.43 43.38 -54.78
N MET A 60 -33.72 43.53 -55.10
CA MET A 60 -34.81 43.17 -54.20
C MET A 60 -34.83 41.66 -53.87
N VAL A 61 -34.55 40.80 -54.86
CA VAL A 61 -34.42 39.34 -54.62
C VAL A 61 -33.26 39.01 -53.71
N ASN A 62 -32.12 39.68 -53.91
CA ASN A 62 -30.93 39.48 -53.04
C ASN A 62 -31.19 39.97 -51.61
N GLU A 63 -31.86 41.11 -51.43
CA GLU A 63 -32.26 41.64 -50.11
C GLU A 63 -33.24 40.66 -49.43
N ALA A 64 -34.23 40.13 -50.13
CA ALA A 64 -35.17 39.13 -49.62
C ALA A 64 -34.46 37.82 -49.24
N ARG A 65 -33.52 37.37 -50.07
CA ARG A 65 -32.70 36.19 -49.81
C ARG A 65 -31.85 36.36 -48.56
N GLN A 66 -31.14 37.43 -48.45
CA GLN A 66 -30.29 37.76 -47.32
C GLN A 66 -31.11 37.84 -46.00
N ALA A 67 -32.28 38.48 -46.04
CA ALA A 67 -33.17 38.58 -44.88
C ALA A 67 -33.64 37.19 -44.45
N ILE A 68 -34.02 36.29 -45.39
CA ILE A 68 -34.45 34.93 -45.09
C ILE A 68 -33.27 34.09 -44.54
N GLU A 69 -32.09 34.18 -45.14
CA GLU A 69 -30.89 33.45 -44.70
C GLU A 69 -30.47 33.90 -43.27
N THR A 70 -30.51 35.21 -42.99
CA THR A 70 -30.24 35.75 -41.64
C THR A 70 -31.28 35.22 -40.62
N ALA A 71 -32.55 35.28 -40.94
CA ALA A 71 -33.62 34.80 -40.08
C ALA A 71 -33.52 33.26 -39.79
N LEU A 72 -33.17 32.48 -40.80
CA LEU A 72 -32.90 31.05 -40.64
C LEU A 72 -31.72 30.77 -39.70
N ASP A 73 -30.64 31.51 -39.86
CA ASP A 73 -29.42 31.38 -39.03
C ASP A 73 -29.70 31.78 -37.57
N GLU A 74 -30.39 32.88 -37.34
CA GLU A 74 -30.74 33.35 -36.00
C GLU A 74 -31.68 32.38 -35.31
N LYS A 75 -32.71 31.88 -36.00
CA LYS A 75 -33.66 30.91 -35.43
C LYS A 75 -32.99 29.57 -35.15
N THR A 76 -32.10 29.11 -36.03
CA THR A 76 -31.32 27.89 -35.81
C THR A 76 -30.43 28.02 -34.57
N LYS A 77 -29.75 29.15 -34.41
CA LYS A 77 -28.96 29.43 -33.21
C LYS A 77 -29.81 29.44 -31.96
N SER A 78 -31.01 30.06 -32.03
CA SER A 78 -31.94 30.13 -30.90
C SER A 78 -32.42 28.73 -30.47
N ILE A 79 -32.88 27.90 -31.44
CA ILE A 79 -33.35 26.52 -31.15
C ILE A 79 -32.20 25.69 -30.56
N ASN A 80 -31.00 25.71 -31.16
CA ASN A 80 -29.85 25.00 -30.65
C ASN A 80 -29.43 25.47 -29.26
N ARG A 81 -29.51 26.74 -28.96
CA ARG A 81 -29.27 27.32 -27.62
C ARG A 81 -30.26 26.79 -26.59
N ALA A 82 -31.56 26.78 -26.94
CA ALA A 82 -32.60 26.23 -26.09
C ALA A 82 -32.40 24.73 -25.81
N LEU A 83 -32.15 23.92 -26.84
CA LEU A 83 -31.87 22.50 -26.72
C LEU A 83 -30.63 22.22 -25.85
N ARG A 84 -29.58 23.03 -26.04
CA ARG A 84 -28.39 22.91 -25.22
C ARG A 84 -28.65 23.27 -23.77
N ALA A 85 -29.41 24.31 -23.49
CA ALA A 85 -29.79 24.70 -22.13
C ALA A 85 -30.62 23.65 -21.42
N GLU A 86 -31.56 23.03 -22.14
CA GLU A 86 -32.38 21.94 -21.63
C GLU A 86 -31.53 20.69 -21.34
N LYS A 87 -30.64 20.32 -22.27
CA LYS A 87 -29.69 19.24 -22.08
C LYS A 87 -28.80 19.47 -20.84
N MET A 88 -28.26 20.68 -20.69
CA MET A 88 -27.45 21.03 -19.54
C MET A 88 -28.23 20.93 -18.20
N LYS A 89 -29.51 21.36 -18.18
CA LYS A 89 -30.38 21.20 -16.98
C LYS A 89 -30.58 19.72 -16.63
N ARG A 90 -30.79 18.87 -17.64
CA ARG A 90 -31.03 17.44 -17.43
C ARG A 90 -29.77 16.67 -17.03
N GLU A 91 -28.60 17.14 -17.48
CA GLU A 91 -27.30 16.55 -17.19
C GLU A 91 -26.61 17.20 -15.98
N THR A 92 -27.31 18.03 -15.18
CA THR A 92 -26.77 18.62 -13.96
C THR A 92 -26.47 17.52 -12.94
N ILE A 93 -25.24 17.47 -12.49
CA ILE A 93 -24.77 16.56 -11.45
C ILE A 93 -24.63 17.36 -10.16
N ASP A 94 -25.12 16.80 -9.06
CA ASP A 94 -24.86 17.37 -7.74
C ASP A 94 -23.41 17.09 -7.32
N VAL A 95 -22.55 18.10 -7.47
CA VAL A 95 -21.14 18.03 -7.11
C VAL A 95 -20.87 18.04 -5.60
N THR A 96 -21.92 18.25 -4.79
CA THR A 96 -21.80 18.18 -3.32
C THR A 96 -21.92 16.76 -2.79
N LEU A 97 -22.41 15.82 -3.60
CA LEU A 97 -22.43 14.42 -3.22
C LEU A 97 -21.00 13.91 -3.05
N PRO A 98 -20.72 13.20 -1.93
CA PRO A 98 -19.38 12.62 -1.72
C PRO A 98 -19.07 11.60 -2.82
N GLY A 99 -17.86 11.67 -3.35
CA GLY A 99 -17.37 10.68 -4.30
C GLY A 99 -17.23 9.28 -3.67
N VAL A 100 -17.16 8.24 -4.48
CA VAL A 100 -16.85 6.90 -4.01
C VAL A 100 -15.43 6.90 -3.45
N LYS A 101 -15.31 6.66 -2.13
CA LYS A 101 -14.02 6.53 -1.46
C LYS A 101 -13.33 5.26 -2.00
N LYS A 102 -12.19 5.42 -2.66
CA LYS A 102 -11.35 4.29 -3.04
C LYS A 102 -10.73 3.72 -1.78
N LEU A 103 -10.94 2.43 -1.54
CA LEU A 103 -10.22 1.71 -0.51
C LEU A 103 -8.77 1.55 -0.98
N THR A 104 -7.84 2.12 -0.26
CA THR A 104 -6.41 1.89 -0.43
C THR A 104 -6.00 0.78 0.53
N GLY A 105 -5.24 -0.20 0.03
CA GLY A 105 -4.67 -1.23 0.90
C GLY A 105 -3.58 -0.63 1.82
N HIS A 106 -3.46 -1.18 3.02
CA HIS A 106 -2.45 -0.83 4.00
C HIS A 106 -1.56 -2.03 4.30
N ARG A 107 -0.33 -1.77 4.73
CA ARG A 107 0.56 -2.84 5.19
C ARG A 107 0.21 -3.22 6.62
N HIS A 108 0.27 -4.53 6.91
CA HIS A 108 0.06 -5.02 8.28
C HIS A 108 1.12 -4.43 9.23
N PRO A 109 0.78 -4.06 10.49
CA PRO A 109 1.73 -3.46 11.43
C PRO A 109 2.96 -4.34 11.70
N ASN A 110 2.84 -5.67 11.75
CA ASN A 110 4.01 -6.55 11.83
C ASN A 110 4.93 -6.41 10.61
N GLN A 111 4.37 -6.26 9.41
CA GLN A 111 5.17 -6.09 8.20
C GLN A 111 5.93 -4.75 8.23
N ILE A 112 5.29 -3.68 8.70
CA ILE A 112 5.94 -2.38 8.83
C ILE A 112 7.07 -2.45 9.87
N ALA A 113 6.82 -3.10 11.01
CA ALA A 113 7.83 -3.28 12.06
C ALA A 113 9.02 -4.14 11.59
N LEU A 114 8.75 -5.21 10.81
CA LEU A 114 9.78 -6.05 10.23
C LEU A 114 10.66 -5.27 9.26
N GLU A 115 10.07 -4.55 8.31
CA GLU A 115 10.81 -3.73 7.35
C GLU A 115 11.68 -2.66 8.03
N ASP A 116 11.17 -2.04 9.11
CA ASP A 116 11.94 -1.08 9.89
C ASP A 116 13.12 -1.73 10.61
N LEU A 117 12.91 -2.94 11.16
CA LEU A 117 13.94 -3.71 11.83
C LEU A 117 15.03 -4.15 10.84
N GLU A 118 14.62 -4.74 9.72
CA GLU A 118 15.53 -5.15 8.65
C GLU A 118 16.36 -3.98 8.12
N ARG A 119 15.74 -2.83 7.91
CA ARG A 119 16.43 -1.61 7.44
C ARG A 119 17.57 -1.20 8.36
N VAL A 120 17.36 -1.26 9.68
CA VAL A 120 18.40 -0.94 10.67
C VAL A 120 19.55 -1.93 10.57
N PHE A 121 19.27 -3.23 10.54
CA PHE A 121 20.35 -4.25 10.49
C PHE A 121 21.05 -4.31 9.14
N ILE A 122 20.35 -4.12 8.02
CA ILE A 122 20.96 -3.97 6.69
C ILE A 122 21.95 -2.78 6.69
N GLY A 123 21.56 -1.66 7.33
CA GLY A 123 22.45 -0.50 7.52
C GLY A 123 23.69 -0.81 8.34
N MET A 124 23.66 -1.84 9.21
CA MET A 124 24.79 -2.35 9.98
C MET A 124 25.58 -3.45 9.23
N GLY A 125 25.20 -3.78 7.97
CA GLY A 125 25.88 -4.77 7.12
C GLY A 125 25.41 -6.20 7.34
N TYR A 126 24.18 -6.43 7.83
CA TYR A 126 23.58 -7.76 7.92
C TYR A 126 22.93 -8.14 6.58
N GLU A 127 23.04 -9.41 6.25
CA GLU A 127 22.34 -10.05 5.14
C GLU A 127 21.06 -10.72 5.66
N ILE A 128 19.93 -10.56 4.96
CA ILE A 128 18.68 -11.23 5.31
C ILE A 128 18.70 -12.64 4.73
N VAL A 129 18.45 -13.63 5.57
CA VAL A 129 18.47 -15.06 5.18
C VAL A 129 17.23 -15.76 5.73
N GLU A 130 16.52 -16.45 4.87
CA GLU A 130 15.35 -17.25 5.22
C GLU A 130 15.67 -18.74 5.28
N GLY A 131 14.83 -19.51 5.96
CA GLY A 131 14.89 -20.95 6.05
C GLY A 131 13.53 -21.62 6.16
N PRO A 132 13.47 -22.96 6.11
CA PRO A 132 12.21 -23.71 6.12
C PRO A 132 11.48 -23.60 7.46
N GLU A 133 10.15 -23.54 7.43
CA GLU A 133 9.30 -23.59 8.63
C GLU A 133 9.15 -25.01 9.18
N VAL A 134 9.14 -25.99 8.28
CA VAL A 134 9.18 -27.43 8.63
C VAL A 134 10.64 -27.85 8.67
N GLU A 135 11.12 -28.26 9.84
CA GLU A 135 12.54 -28.41 10.10
C GLU A 135 12.87 -29.79 10.70
N TYR A 136 14.10 -30.21 10.55
CA TYR A 136 14.60 -31.39 11.23
C TYR A 136 14.98 -31.09 12.69
N ASP A 137 14.75 -32.05 13.58
CA ASP A 137 15.15 -32.00 15.00
C ASP A 137 16.65 -31.66 15.16
N LYS A 138 17.49 -32.19 14.28
CA LYS A 138 18.93 -31.90 14.23
C LYS A 138 19.20 -30.38 14.23
N TYR A 139 18.54 -29.62 13.37
CA TYR A 139 18.77 -28.17 13.24
C TYR A 139 18.08 -27.36 14.33
N ASN A 140 16.88 -27.80 14.73
CA ASN A 140 16.10 -27.05 15.72
C ASN A 140 16.59 -27.24 17.17
N PHE A 141 17.30 -28.37 17.43
CA PHE A 141 17.71 -28.71 18.80
C PHE A 141 19.16 -29.19 18.89
N GLU A 142 19.54 -30.28 18.18
CA GLU A 142 20.82 -30.96 18.39
C GLU A 142 22.02 -30.04 18.15
N LEU A 143 22.08 -29.39 16.98
CA LEU A 143 23.14 -28.43 16.63
C LEU A 143 23.15 -27.17 17.48
N LEU A 144 22.06 -26.90 18.17
CA LEU A 144 21.88 -25.76 19.10
C LEU A 144 22.20 -26.17 20.56
N ASN A 145 22.89 -27.28 20.76
CA ASN A 145 23.26 -27.74 22.10
C ASN A 145 22.07 -28.02 23.03
N ILE A 146 20.91 -28.37 22.48
CA ILE A 146 19.73 -28.76 23.24
C ILE A 146 19.69 -30.30 23.31
N PRO A 147 19.90 -30.89 24.50
CA PRO A 147 20.00 -32.36 24.64
C PRO A 147 18.63 -33.04 24.41
N ALA A 148 18.69 -34.36 24.12
CA ALA A 148 17.51 -35.14 23.76
C ALA A 148 16.41 -35.17 24.85
N ASN A 149 16.81 -35.02 26.11
CA ASN A 149 15.89 -35.02 27.27
C ASN A 149 15.56 -33.61 27.80
N HIS A 150 15.81 -32.56 26.99
CA HIS A 150 15.50 -31.19 27.40
C HIS A 150 13.97 -30.96 27.34
N PRO A 151 13.36 -30.29 28.32
CA PRO A 151 11.91 -30.05 28.35
C PRO A 151 11.37 -29.35 27.09
N ALA A 152 12.11 -28.45 26.47
CA ALA A 152 11.74 -27.78 25.22
C ALA A 152 11.50 -28.74 24.03
N LYS A 153 11.92 -30.00 24.12
CA LYS A 153 11.66 -31.04 23.13
C LYS A 153 10.38 -31.85 23.43
N ASP A 154 9.69 -31.52 24.50
CA ASP A 154 8.44 -32.20 24.85
C ASP A 154 7.35 -31.87 23.81
N GLU A 155 6.49 -32.85 23.52
CA GLU A 155 5.34 -32.67 22.61
C GLU A 155 4.33 -31.63 23.13
N GLN A 156 4.40 -31.29 24.41
CA GLN A 156 3.60 -30.20 24.99
C GLN A 156 4.01 -28.82 24.55
N ASP A 157 5.29 -28.63 24.14
CA ASP A 157 5.85 -27.33 23.75
C ASP A 157 6.17 -27.25 22.27
N THR A 158 6.28 -28.39 21.54
CA THR A 158 6.73 -28.48 20.15
C THR A 158 5.76 -29.27 19.29
N PHE A 159 5.40 -28.72 18.13
CA PHE A 159 4.57 -29.41 17.13
C PHE A 159 5.43 -30.34 16.26
N TYR A 160 5.39 -31.64 16.50
CA TYR A 160 6.03 -32.66 15.70
C TYR A 160 5.14 -33.13 14.54
N VAL A 161 5.73 -33.23 13.34
CA VAL A 161 5.12 -33.84 12.14
C VAL A 161 5.44 -35.32 12.10
N THR A 162 6.68 -35.65 12.40
CA THR A 162 7.19 -37.04 12.59
C THR A 162 8.16 -37.03 13.77
N LYS A 163 8.74 -38.19 14.10
CA LYS A 163 9.74 -38.28 15.18
C LYS A 163 10.92 -37.32 15.02
N ASP A 164 11.34 -37.04 13.78
CA ASP A 164 12.55 -36.26 13.47
C ASP A 164 12.26 -34.97 12.69
N ILE A 165 10.97 -34.66 12.43
CA ILE A 165 10.52 -33.49 11.70
C ILE A 165 9.46 -32.75 12.52
N LEU A 166 9.63 -31.42 12.64
CA LEU A 166 8.80 -30.57 13.47
C LEU A 166 8.53 -29.20 12.79
N LEU A 167 7.59 -28.45 13.33
CA LEU A 167 7.47 -27.02 13.04
C LEU A 167 8.50 -26.28 13.91
N ARG A 168 9.38 -25.49 13.30
CA ARG A 168 10.48 -24.81 14.01
C ARG A 168 9.95 -23.95 15.15
N THR A 169 10.56 -24.06 16.32
CA THR A 169 10.18 -23.33 17.53
C THR A 169 10.91 -21.97 17.64
N GLN A 170 11.88 -21.73 16.76
CA GLN A 170 12.74 -20.55 16.68
C GLN A 170 13.33 -20.44 15.27
N THR A 171 13.92 -19.30 14.91
CA THR A 171 14.60 -19.15 13.63
C THR A 171 16.08 -19.53 13.67
N SER A 172 16.60 -19.95 14.82
CA SER A 172 17.99 -20.44 15.02
C SER A 172 18.41 -21.60 14.12
N PRO A 173 17.52 -22.50 13.63
CA PRO A 173 17.88 -23.50 12.61
C PRO A 173 18.54 -22.91 11.37
N VAL A 174 18.13 -21.69 10.96
CA VAL A 174 18.74 -20.99 9.82
C VAL A 174 20.19 -20.65 10.13
N GLN A 175 20.49 -20.24 11.37
CA GLN A 175 21.86 -19.95 11.82
C GLN A 175 22.72 -21.20 11.70
N ALA A 176 22.27 -22.37 12.18
CA ALA A 176 22.99 -23.63 12.07
C ALA A 176 23.25 -24.02 10.60
N ARG A 177 22.26 -23.88 9.74
CA ARG A 177 22.39 -24.15 8.29
C ARG A 177 23.40 -23.25 7.60
N ILE A 178 23.50 -21.99 8.00
CA ILE A 178 24.48 -21.03 7.45
C ILE A 178 25.85 -21.34 8.00
N MET A 179 25.99 -21.69 9.28
CA MET A 179 27.29 -22.10 9.87
C MET A 179 27.85 -23.35 9.20
N GLU A 180 27.02 -24.39 8.93
CA GLU A 180 27.45 -25.60 8.21
C GLU A 180 27.98 -25.32 6.80
N LYS A 181 27.59 -24.21 6.13
CA LYS A 181 28.16 -23.81 4.83
C LYS A 181 29.61 -23.35 4.91
N GLY A 182 30.07 -22.94 6.10
CA GLY A 182 31.45 -22.54 6.36
C GLY A 182 31.92 -21.25 5.69
N ASN A 183 31.03 -20.43 5.15
CA ASN A 183 31.38 -19.17 4.50
C ASN A 183 31.54 -18.07 5.57
N LEU A 184 32.73 -17.90 6.08
CA LEU A 184 33.09 -16.91 7.09
C LEU A 184 33.71 -15.64 6.47
N PRO A 185 33.46 -14.41 7.03
CA PRO A 185 32.67 -14.15 8.21
C PRO A 185 31.16 -14.21 7.96
N ILE A 186 30.35 -14.46 9.02
CA ILE A 186 28.89 -14.51 8.97
C ILE A 186 28.35 -13.26 9.66
N ARG A 187 27.39 -12.59 9.02
CA ARG A 187 26.60 -11.50 9.62
C ARG A 187 25.23 -11.52 8.99
N ILE A 188 24.30 -12.22 9.61
CA ILE A 188 22.96 -12.47 9.08
C ILE A 188 21.87 -12.06 10.04
N LEU A 189 20.71 -11.73 9.47
CA LEU A 189 19.42 -11.61 10.16
C LEU A 189 18.47 -12.63 9.53
N SER A 190 17.82 -13.43 10.38
CA SER A 190 16.89 -14.47 9.95
C SER A 190 15.49 -14.17 10.48
N PRO A 191 14.62 -13.50 9.70
CA PRO A 191 13.22 -13.36 10.02
C PRO A 191 12.46 -14.64 9.67
N GLY A 192 11.36 -14.90 10.39
CA GLY A 192 10.45 -15.96 10.01
C GLY A 192 9.43 -16.33 11.05
N ARG A 193 8.43 -17.07 10.61
CA ARG A 193 7.39 -17.64 11.44
C ARG A 193 7.95 -18.80 12.25
N VAL A 194 7.49 -18.88 13.49
CA VAL A 194 7.85 -19.95 14.43
C VAL A 194 6.58 -20.45 15.14
N PHE A 195 6.67 -21.65 15.73
CA PHE A 195 5.51 -22.35 16.25
C PHE A 195 5.82 -22.93 17.63
N ARG A 196 4.93 -22.72 18.59
CA ARG A 196 4.99 -23.29 19.93
C ARG A 196 3.60 -23.73 20.37
N ALA A 197 3.50 -24.77 21.14
CA ALA A 197 2.19 -25.28 21.62
C ALA A 197 1.64 -24.46 22.78
N ASP A 198 1.70 -23.13 22.66
CA ASP A 198 1.19 -22.18 23.65
C ASP A 198 -0.32 -21.96 23.49
N GLU A 199 -1.01 -21.72 24.59
CA GLU A 199 -2.39 -21.26 24.56
C GLU A 199 -2.47 -19.80 24.11
N VAL A 200 -3.55 -19.47 23.37
CA VAL A 200 -3.77 -18.10 22.86
C VAL A 200 -4.20 -17.17 23.98
N ASP A 201 -3.40 -16.14 24.26
CA ASP A 201 -3.75 -15.06 25.17
C ASP A 201 -3.36 -13.68 24.61
N ALA A 202 -3.36 -12.64 25.43
CA ALA A 202 -2.98 -11.29 25.03
C ALA A 202 -1.48 -11.14 24.67
N THR A 203 -0.66 -12.14 24.99
CA THR A 203 0.82 -12.09 24.88
C THR A 203 1.41 -13.32 24.17
N HIS A 204 0.64 -14.39 24.00
CA HIS A 204 1.06 -15.65 23.40
C HIS A 204 0.16 -16.05 22.24
N SER A 205 0.76 -16.67 21.23
CA SER A 205 0.11 -17.28 20.08
C SER A 205 0.89 -18.54 19.68
N PRO A 206 0.23 -19.63 19.28
CA PRO A 206 0.91 -20.83 18.80
C PRO A 206 1.71 -20.61 17.51
N SER A 207 1.43 -19.53 16.80
CA SER A 207 2.18 -19.10 15.62
C SER A 207 2.50 -17.61 15.78
N PHE A 208 3.78 -17.29 15.75
CA PHE A 208 4.27 -15.91 15.86
C PHE A 208 5.54 -15.75 15.03
N HIS A 209 6.17 -14.56 15.03
CA HIS A 209 7.36 -14.30 14.23
C HIS A 209 8.55 -13.97 15.14
N GLN A 210 9.70 -14.54 14.77
CA GLN A 210 10.99 -14.17 15.35
C GLN A 210 11.91 -13.59 14.29
N VAL A 211 12.80 -12.72 14.73
CA VAL A 211 13.89 -12.19 13.93
C VAL A 211 15.18 -12.42 14.72
N GLU A 212 16.03 -13.31 14.26
CA GLU A 212 17.27 -13.64 14.93
C GLU A 212 18.49 -13.16 14.15
N GLY A 213 19.46 -12.61 14.86
CA GLY A 213 20.72 -12.18 14.30
C GLY A 213 21.88 -13.08 14.74
N LEU A 214 22.82 -13.32 13.83
CA LEU A 214 24.05 -14.04 14.06
C LEU A 214 25.23 -13.29 13.47
N VAL A 215 26.28 -13.13 14.26
CA VAL A 215 27.58 -12.64 13.80
C VAL A 215 28.64 -13.62 14.21
N ILE A 216 29.48 -14.07 13.26
CA ILE A 216 30.66 -14.90 13.52
C ILE A 216 31.84 -14.34 12.74
N ASP A 217 32.88 -13.98 13.45
CA ASP A 217 34.15 -13.52 12.90
C ASP A 217 35.28 -13.75 13.90
N LYS A 218 36.51 -13.38 13.55
CA LYS A 218 37.64 -13.42 14.48
C LYS A 218 37.52 -12.30 15.52
N GLY A 219 37.70 -12.68 16.80
CA GLY A 219 37.78 -11.71 17.87
C GLY A 219 36.45 -10.98 18.24
N ILE A 220 35.32 -11.54 17.89
CA ILE A 220 33.99 -11.03 18.28
C ILE A 220 33.80 -11.17 19.80
N THR A 221 33.31 -10.15 20.43
CA THR A 221 33.18 -10.06 21.91
C THR A 221 31.76 -9.70 22.36
N MET A 222 31.51 -9.86 23.66
CA MET A 222 30.27 -9.39 24.29
C MET A 222 30.09 -7.87 24.18
N ALA A 223 31.19 -7.11 24.03
CA ALA A 223 31.10 -5.66 23.80
C ALA A 223 30.52 -5.33 22.43
N ASP A 224 30.86 -6.13 21.40
CA ASP A 224 30.30 -5.96 20.05
C ASP A 224 28.81 -6.27 20.03
N LEU A 225 28.35 -7.31 20.73
CA LEU A 225 26.93 -7.61 20.93
C LEU A 225 26.21 -6.44 21.60
N LYS A 226 26.77 -5.93 22.70
CA LYS A 226 26.17 -4.80 23.43
C LYS A 226 26.11 -3.54 22.58
N GLY A 227 27.15 -3.24 21.83
CA GLY A 227 27.20 -2.11 20.89
C GLY A 227 26.14 -2.21 19.81
N THR A 228 26.04 -3.38 19.17
CA THR A 228 25.06 -3.67 18.12
C THR A 228 23.63 -3.47 18.64
N LEU A 229 23.28 -4.07 19.77
CA LEU A 229 21.93 -3.98 20.33
C LEU A 229 21.62 -2.56 20.86
N ALA A 230 22.60 -1.83 21.39
CA ALA A 230 22.43 -0.45 21.79
C ALA A 230 22.15 0.49 20.61
N GLN A 231 22.85 0.27 19.49
CA GLN A 231 22.62 1.02 18.27
C GLN A 231 21.23 0.71 17.69
N TRP A 232 20.90 -0.59 17.55
CA TRP A 232 19.57 -1.01 17.10
C TRP A 232 18.46 -0.39 17.96
N ALA A 233 18.58 -0.43 19.28
CA ALA A 233 17.56 0.09 20.17
C ALA A 233 17.33 1.61 20.00
N LYS A 234 18.38 2.37 19.74
CA LYS A 234 18.28 3.81 19.45
C LYS A 234 17.61 4.07 18.10
N GLU A 235 18.03 3.37 17.05
CA GLU A 235 17.48 3.54 15.71
C GLU A 235 15.99 3.14 15.63
N PHE A 236 15.62 2.06 16.34
CA PHE A 236 14.26 1.51 16.28
C PHE A 236 13.27 2.20 17.23
N PHE A 237 13.70 2.53 18.47
CA PHE A 237 12.84 3.09 19.52
C PHE A 237 13.14 4.58 19.83
N GLY A 238 14.18 5.15 19.24
CA GLY A 238 14.57 6.55 19.38
C GLY A 238 15.85 6.76 20.21
N GLU A 239 16.53 7.86 19.93
CA GLU A 239 17.87 8.25 20.44
C GLU A 239 18.05 8.18 21.96
N ASN A 240 17.00 8.40 22.72
CA ASN A 240 17.05 8.39 24.19
C ASN A 240 16.93 6.98 24.79
N THR A 241 16.77 5.95 23.97
CA THR A 241 16.63 4.56 24.41
C THR A 241 17.95 4.03 24.93
N LYS A 242 17.95 3.51 26.15
CA LYS A 242 19.08 2.85 26.77
C LYS A 242 18.81 1.35 26.85
N VAL A 243 19.88 0.56 26.79
CA VAL A 243 19.81 -0.89 26.99
C VAL A 243 20.41 -1.29 28.32
N LYS A 244 19.89 -2.36 28.90
CA LYS A 244 20.40 -3.01 30.11
C LYS A 244 20.43 -4.50 29.87
N PHE A 245 21.54 -5.15 30.20
CA PHE A 245 21.70 -6.59 30.05
C PHE A 245 21.61 -7.24 31.43
N ARG A 246 20.81 -8.31 31.51
CA ARG A 246 20.68 -9.15 32.71
C ARG A 246 21.22 -10.54 32.38
N PRO A 247 22.06 -11.15 33.21
CA PRO A 247 22.51 -12.52 33.01
C PRO A 247 21.32 -13.47 32.91
N HIS A 248 21.40 -14.38 31.95
CA HIS A 248 20.41 -15.43 31.74
C HIS A 248 21.11 -16.71 31.25
N HIS A 249 20.39 -17.79 31.04
CA HIS A 249 20.90 -19.04 30.50
C HIS A 249 20.11 -19.47 29.25
N PHE A 250 20.84 -19.70 28.15
CA PHE A 250 20.34 -20.41 26.98
C PHE A 250 21.34 -21.51 26.58
N PRO A 251 20.87 -22.71 26.16
CA PRO A 251 21.77 -23.82 25.83
C PRO A 251 22.77 -23.52 24.70
N PHE A 252 22.39 -22.66 23.78
CA PHE A 252 23.13 -22.33 22.57
C PHE A 252 24.04 -21.08 22.69
N THR A 253 24.02 -20.39 23.84
CA THR A 253 24.89 -19.22 24.10
C THR A 253 25.54 -19.31 25.47
N GLU A 254 26.81 -18.80 25.58
CA GLU A 254 27.57 -18.67 26.83
C GLU A 254 28.67 -17.62 26.69
N PRO A 255 28.63 -16.48 27.46
CA PRO A 255 27.57 -16.08 28.38
C PRO A 255 26.29 -15.67 27.64
N SER A 256 25.17 -15.87 28.34
CA SER A 256 23.84 -15.48 27.86
C SER A 256 23.29 -14.30 28.65
N ALA A 257 22.45 -13.50 28.04
CA ALA A 257 21.79 -12.38 28.67
C ALA A 257 20.39 -12.12 28.07
N GLU A 258 19.53 -11.54 28.85
CA GLU A 258 18.34 -10.85 28.38
C GLU A 258 18.65 -9.35 28.26
N CYS A 259 18.13 -8.74 27.20
CA CYS A 259 18.27 -7.31 26.95
C CYS A 259 16.95 -6.59 27.22
N ASP A 260 17.00 -5.65 28.17
CA ASP A 260 15.91 -4.73 28.49
C ASP A 260 16.20 -3.38 27.84
N ILE A 261 15.15 -2.69 27.41
CA ILE A 261 15.21 -1.28 26.98
C ILE A 261 14.54 -0.37 28.00
N THR A 262 14.93 0.91 28.00
CA THR A 262 14.21 1.94 28.76
C THR A 262 12.75 1.98 28.33
N CYS A 263 11.82 1.96 29.26
CA CYS A 263 10.40 2.05 28.95
C CYS A 263 10.09 3.33 28.18
N PHE A 264 9.64 3.18 26.95
CA PHE A 264 9.33 4.29 26.03
C PHE A 264 8.21 5.19 26.57
N LYS A 265 7.24 4.62 27.30
CA LYS A 265 6.08 5.36 27.83
C LYS A 265 6.45 6.29 28.99
N CYS A 266 7.34 5.89 29.89
CA CYS A 266 7.69 6.68 31.06
C CYS A 266 9.13 7.20 31.07
N GLY A 267 9.91 6.93 30.03
CA GLY A 267 11.32 7.34 29.94
C GLY A 267 12.19 6.81 31.11
N GLY A 268 11.85 5.61 31.62
CA GLY A 268 12.60 5.00 32.74
C GLY A 268 12.12 5.37 34.14
N LYS A 269 11.07 6.21 34.29
CA LYS A 269 10.58 6.67 35.61
C LYS A 269 9.74 5.62 36.34
N GLY A 270 9.28 4.59 35.68
CA GLY A 270 8.34 3.60 36.21
C GLY A 270 6.87 3.95 35.87
N CYS A 271 6.14 3.02 35.29
CA CYS A 271 4.71 3.16 34.99
C CYS A 271 4.02 1.79 34.98
N ARG A 272 2.72 1.77 34.69
CA ARG A 272 1.93 0.52 34.61
C ARG A 272 2.47 -0.43 33.53
N VAL A 273 2.91 0.08 32.36
CA VAL A 273 3.44 -0.74 31.26
C VAL A 273 4.70 -1.50 31.67
N CYS A 274 5.65 -0.84 32.33
CA CYS A 274 6.87 -1.46 32.83
C CYS A 274 6.73 -2.00 34.26
N LYS A 275 5.52 -2.09 34.82
CA LYS A 275 5.24 -2.55 36.19
C LYS A 275 6.10 -1.86 37.24
N GLY A 276 6.35 -0.55 37.05
CA GLY A 276 7.15 0.26 37.98
C GLY A 276 8.66 0.16 37.80
N SER A 277 9.19 -0.77 37.01
CA SER A 277 10.63 -1.02 36.86
C SER A 277 11.40 0.06 36.08
N GLY A 278 10.71 0.77 35.18
CA GLY A 278 11.33 1.66 34.19
C GLY A 278 11.96 0.95 32.99
N TRP A 279 11.95 -0.40 32.95
CA TRP A 279 12.56 -1.23 31.92
C TRP A 279 11.59 -2.22 31.33
N ILE A 280 11.79 -2.59 30.07
CA ILE A 280 10.96 -3.56 29.35
C ILE A 280 11.91 -4.56 28.68
N GLU A 281 11.73 -5.82 28.98
CA GLU A 281 12.44 -6.92 28.32
C GLU A 281 12.01 -7.04 26.85
N ILE A 282 13.01 -7.13 25.96
CA ILE A 282 12.79 -7.14 24.50
C ILE A 282 13.26 -8.44 23.86
N LEU A 283 14.44 -8.95 24.25
CA LEU A 283 15.07 -10.05 23.56
C LEU A 283 16.06 -10.82 24.44
N GLY A 284 16.31 -12.07 24.04
CA GLY A 284 17.42 -12.87 24.52
C GLY A 284 18.64 -12.76 23.60
N CYS A 285 19.84 -12.82 24.18
CA CYS A 285 21.09 -12.73 23.42
C CYS A 285 22.25 -13.42 24.15
N GLY A 286 23.38 -13.58 23.47
CA GLY A 286 24.58 -14.11 24.08
C GLY A 286 25.71 -14.39 23.08
N MET A 287 26.85 -14.78 23.60
CA MET A 287 27.95 -15.30 22.76
C MET A 287 27.61 -16.74 22.32
N VAL A 288 27.83 -17.05 21.07
CA VAL A 288 27.56 -18.41 20.55
C VAL A 288 28.41 -19.44 21.32
N HIS A 289 27.72 -20.46 21.82
CA HIS A 289 28.38 -21.48 22.63
C HIS A 289 29.47 -22.22 21.80
N PRO A 290 30.69 -22.46 22.33
CA PRO A 290 31.78 -23.11 21.59
C PRO A 290 31.41 -24.48 21.02
N LYS A 291 30.53 -25.22 21.70
CA LYS A 291 30.03 -26.51 21.19
C LYS A 291 29.18 -26.32 19.94
N VAL A 292 28.32 -25.29 19.86
CA VAL A 292 27.52 -24.98 18.68
C VAL A 292 28.41 -24.69 17.48
N LEU A 293 29.47 -23.88 17.67
CA LEU A 293 30.46 -23.62 16.62
C LEU A 293 31.12 -24.93 16.12
N ARG A 294 31.58 -25.78 17.04
CA ARG A 294 32.23 -27.07 16.67
C ARG A 294 31.26 -28.01 15.96
N ASP A 295 30.04 -28.14 16.45
CA ASP A 295 29.03 -29.05 15.88
C ASP A 295 28.60 -28.58 14.48
N CYS A 296 28.73 -27.28 14.16
CA CYS A 296 28.54 -26.70 12.84
C CYS A 296 29.82 -26.61 12.00
N GLY A 297 30.95 -27.19 12.44
CA GLY A 297 32.22 -27.26 11.68
C GLY A 297 33.08 -26.00 11.75
N ILE A 298 32.85 -25.10 12.70
CA ILE A 298 33.62 -23.85 12.91
C ILE A 298 34.56 -24.04 14.12
N ASP A 299 35.83 -23.68 13.94
CA ASP A 299 36.82 -23.75 15.02
C ASP A 299 36.65 -22.63 16.04
N PRO A 300 36.23 -22.93 17.28
CA PRO A 300 35.99 -21.90 18.32
C PRO A 300 37.28 -21.29 18.90
N GLU A 301 38.48 -21.87 18.60
CA GLU A 301 39.75 -21.27 18.99
C GLU A 301 40.15 -20.13 18.05
N VAL A 302 39.58 -20.09 16.84
CA VAL A 302 39.85 -19.06 15.83
C VAL A 302 38.73 -18.07 15.69
N TYR A 303 37.48 -18.54 15.80
CA TYR A 303 36.28 -17.74 15.59
C TYR A 303 35.42 -17.67 16.85
N SER A 304 34.85 -16.52 17.06
CA SER A 304 33.82 -16.28 18.07
C SER A 304 32.62 -15.60 17.43
N GLY A 305 31.51 -15.56 18.13
CA GLY A 305 30.32 -14.91 17.60
C GLY A 305 29.30 -14.61 18.67
N PHE A 306 28.30 -13.84 18.29
CA PHE A 306 27.12 -13.61 19.11
C PHE A 306 25.82 -13.85 18.33
N ALA A 307 24.78 -14.16 19.08
CA ALA A 307 23.42 -14.26 18.55
C ALA A 307 22.43 -13.50 19.43
N PHE A 308 21.31 -13.10 18.84
CA PHE A 308 20.18 -12.51 19.53
C PHE A 308 18.86 -12.88 18.85
N GLY A 309 17.76 -12.92 19.60
CA GLY A 309 16.44 -13.28 19.06
C GLY A 309 15.35 -12.31 19.52
N ILE A 310 14.72 -11.64 18.58
CA ILE A 310 13.66 -10.63 18.78
C ILE A 310 12.31 -11.26 18.42
N GLY A 311 11.33 -11.20 19.31
CA GLY A 311 9.93 -11.48 18.96
C GLY A 311 9.33 -10.29 18.21
N LEU A 312 8.93 -10.48 16.95
CA LEU A 312 8.43 -9.39 16.10
C LEU A 312 7.16 -8.77 16.67
N GLU A 313 6.20 -9.60 17.09
CA GLU A 313 4.96 -9.12 17.72
C GLU A 313 5.27 -8.29 18.96
N ARG A 314 6.25 -8.72 19.77
CA ARG A 314 6.64 -8.00 20.98
C ARG A 314 7.07 -6.57 20.69
N VAL A 315 7.94 -6.38 19.70
CA VAL A 315 8.40 -5.04 19.31
C VAL A 315 7.30 -4.24 18.60
N THR A 316 6.44 -4.90 17.82
CA THR A 316 5.27 -4.28 17.18
C THR A 316 4.28 -3.75 18.21
N LEU A 317 3.89 -4.57 19.19
CA LEU A 317 3.00 -4.17 20.28
C LEU A 317 3.55 -2.95 21.03
N LEU A 318 4.85 -2.97 21.32
CA LEU A 318 5.49 -1.89 22.03
C LEU A 318 5.62 -0.61 21.21
N LYS A 319 5.98 -0.72 19.93
CA LYS A 319 6.16 0.42 19.03
C LYS A 319 4.86 1.17 18.76
N TYR A 320 3.77 0.43 18.60
CA TYR A 320 2.45 0.98 18.25
C TYR A 320 1.48 1.06 19.44
N GLU A 321 1.96 0.80 20.66
CA GLU A 321 1.13 0.80 21.88
C GLU A 321 -0.11 -0.10 21.78
N ILE A 322 0.02 -1.27 21.16
CA ILE A 322 -1.05 -2.27 21.04
C ILE A 322 -1.07 -3.11 22.31
N ASP A 323 -2.22 -3.18 22.98
CA ASP A 323 -2.35 -3.83 24.29
C ASP A 323 -2.59 -5.35 24.20
N ASP A 324 -3.00 -5.87 23.04
CA ASP A 324 -3.40 -7.27 22.88
C ASP A 324 -2.88 -7.82 21.55
N MET A 325 -2.09 -8.92 21.63
CA MET A 325 -1.50 -9.56 20.46
C MET A 325 -2.51 -10.17 19.49
N ARG A 326 -3.69 -10.59 19.99
CA ARG A 326 -4.76 -11.17 19.17
C ARG A 326 -5.23 -10.23 18.08
N LEU A 327 -5.20 -8.92 18.32
CA LEU A 327 -5.56 -7.89 17.32
C LEU A 327 -4.71 -7.98 16.03
N LEU A 328 -3.47 -8.47 16.14
CA LEU A 328 -2.59 -8.69 14.99
C LEU A 328 -3.04 -9.85 14.10
N TYR A 329 -3.91 -10.75 14.59
CA TYR A 329 -4.31 -11.98 13.92
C TYR A 329 -5.81 -12.08 13.63
N GLU A 330 -6.64 -11.24 14.27
CA GLU A 330 -8.10 -11.26 14.09
C GLU A 330 -8.58 -10.69 12.75
N ASN A 331 -7.71 -10.03 12.02
CA ASN A 331 -8.00 -9.42 10.72
C ASN A 331 -9.16 -8.41 10.74
N ASP A 332 -9.33 -7.68 11.87
CA ASP A 332 -10.34 -6.64 12.00
C ASP A 332 -9.90 -5.39 11.22
N MET A 333 -10.66 -5.02 10.19
CA MET A 333 -10.37 -3.86 9.34
C MET A 333 -10.35 -2.55 10.15
N ARG A 334 -11.14 -2.40 11.21
CA ARG A 334 -11.14 -1.21 12.06
C ARG A 334 -9.82 -1.04 12.82
N PHE A 335 -9.12 -2.14 13.08
CA PHE A 335 -7.79 -2.14 13.65
C PHE A 335 -6.74 -1.89 12.56
N LEU A 336 -6.79 -2.61 11.45
CA LEU A 336 -5.80 -2.53 10.38
C LEU A 336 -5.78 -1.17 9.68
N ASP A 337 -6.93 -0.49 9.56
CA ASP A 337 -7.04 0.84 8.96
C ASP A 337 -6.35 1.97 9.77
N GLN A 338 -5.81 1.64 10.96
CA GLN A 338 -5.09 2.61 11.80
C GLN A 338 -3.59 2.74 11.45
N PHE A 339 -3.08 1.88 10.56
CA PHE A 339 -1.66 1.77 10.23
C PHE A 339 -1.32 2.11 8.78
#